data_91a6c61a13c439705aad4474a0d1be81
#
_entry.id   91a6c61a13c439705aad4474a0d1be81
#
_cell.length_a   1.000
_cell.length_b   1.000
_cell.length_c   1.000
_cell.angle_alpha   90.00
_cell.angle_beta   90.00
_cell.angle_gamma   90.00
#
_symmetry.space_group_name_H-M   'P 1'
#
loop_
_entity.id
_entity.type
_entity.pdbx_description
1 polymer ?
#
loop_
_entity_poly.entity_id
_entity_poly.type
_entity_poly.pdbx_seq_one_letter_code
_entity_poly.pdbx_strand_id
1 'polypeptide(L)'
;MKRLALIGFVLLTQWMRAQTVTFSATGGFYDASFELALQCNAAYQIRYTINGNTPTGASALYEAPLWLDEDLYSKSDIYTIQTACDELFFAPESVQHCITLRAAAFDEAGNCVGPVATQSYFIRSLGCDTHGLPVMAISADSLALFDYETGILVPGVFFDPSNINGTGNFYQNGREWERLVNVEFYEPNDNSGINQQAGLRTHGGTCRRQTQKGMKIYAREEYGKKRFKHKFFESIPNVSFKHLVMKPFSYQWFNYGIQDDICNRMAAHLDVESVASRPMVLFINGEYWGIYYLKEKPDAHYLEDHFGNEDTDYNVVSNWYGYLVDGDATGFIEMMRWVNECDLTQEEQYARINEMIDVSSFIDYYCLELFIANNDWPANNMRCYQLDDGKWRWIFFDGDDALAKMDFDVLENATSTINLGWPTDARSTLLFRKLLENKEFGDRFLLRFKELLTSQFTYAVTKPYFDDAAALVRGEVPSQCERFGLPLNLGQWEYDILTVDKFLRTRVENMIDRLAEFFATEDNTTIIKVLYPNPVIDNLHVILWSDGFAVSDIELYDLMGRRVYSQKIVLMEGENYLNLSCPYAAGIYVLRFGNKTQKFVIQ
;
A
#
# COMPACT_ATOMS: atom_id res chain seq x y z
N MET A 1 41.44 34.40 10.23
CA MET A 1 41.07 33.21 9.41
C MET A 1 39.57 32.95 9.31
N LYS A 2 38.76 33.08 10.37
CA LYS A 2 37.29 32.85 10.27
C LYS A 2 36.51 33.82 9.38
N ARG A 3 36.95 35.07 9.24
CA ARG A 3 36.27 36.06 8.35
C ARG A 3 36.55 35.85 6.87
N LEU A 4 37.73 35.34 6.50
CA LEU A 4 38.04 35.04 5.08
C LEU A 4 37.29 33.78 4.60
N ALA A 5 37.09 32.75 5.46
CA ALA A 5 36.33 31.59 5.14
C ALA A 5 34.83 31.90 4.89
N LEU A 6 34.26 32.84 5.68
CA LEU A 6 32.86 33.23 5.51
C LEU A 6 32.62 34.02 4.19
N ILE A 7 33.58 34.89 3.83
CA ILE A 7 33.50 35.66 2.57
C ILE A 7 33.69 34.72 1.36
N GLY A 8 34.61 33.74 1.44
CA GLY A 8 34.79 32.72 0.39
C GLY A 8 33.55 31.85 0.20
N PHE A 9 32.86 31.47 1.29
CA PHE A 9 31.64 30.66 1.22
C PHE A 9 30.47 31.45 0.64
N VAL A 10 30.30 32.70 1.00
CA VAL A 10 29.27 33.60 0.43
C VAL A 10 29.55 33.88 -1.06
N LEU A 11 30.79 34.09 -1.47
CA LEU A 11 31.15 34.25 -2.86
C LEU A 11 30.94 32.98 -3.69
N LEU A 12 31.27 31.80 -3.15
CA LEU A 12 31.03 30.50 -3.80
C LEU A 12 29.52 30.24 -3.97
N THR A 13 28.70 30.54 -2.96
CA THR A 13 27.23 30.37 -3.06
C THR A 13 26.58 31.39 -4.03
N GLN A 14 27.09 32.58 -4.13
CA GLN A 14 26.66 33.55 -5.15
C GLN A 14 27.12 33.14 -6.56
N TRP A 15 28.31 32.60 -6.69
CA TRP A 15 28.83 32.08 -7.96
C TRP A 15 28.03 30.89 -8.47
N MET A 16 27.71 29.94 -7.60
CA MET A 16 26.84 28.79 -7.95
C MET A 16 25.42 29.24 -8.37
N ARG A 17 24.84 30.27 -7.70
CA ARG A 17 23.53 30.81 -8.12
C ARG A 17 23.58 31.49 -9.50
N ALA A 18 24.69 32.10 -9.86
CA ALA A 18 24.86 32.79 -11.13
C ALA A 18 24.95 31.85 -12.34
N GLN A 19 25.21 30.54 -12.14
CA GLN A 19 25.35 29.53 -13.18
C GLN A 19 24.11 28.62 -13.33
N THR A 20 23.13 28.74 -12.42
CA THR A 20 21.89 27.95 -12.50
C THR A 20 20.96 28.52 -13.56
N VAL A 21 20.44 27.65 -14.43
CA VAL A 21 19.36 28.03 -15.35
C VAL A 21 18.06 28.18 -14.58
N THR A 22 17.35 29.27 -14.82
CA THR A 22 16.02 29.53 -14.27
C THR A 22 14.98 29.54 -15.37
N PHE A 23 13.78 29.11 -15.07
CA PHE A 23 12.62 29.06 -15.95
C PHE A 23 11.66 30.18 -15.60
N SER A 24 11.04 30.84 -16.58
CA SER A 24 10.03 31.89 -16.37
C SER A 24 8.73 31.38 -15.74
N ALA A 25 8.47 30.06 -15.85
CA ALA A 25 7.37 29.38 -15.21
C ALA A 25 7.87 28.08 -14.55
N THR A 26 7.34 27.74 -13.38
CA THR A 26 7.63 26.47 -12.71
C THR A 26 6.90 25.33 -13.41
N GLY A 27 7.42 24.09 -13.29
CA GLY A 27 6.70 22.89 -13.72
C GLY A 27 5.35 22.74 -13.02
N GLY A 28 4.49 21.91 -13.59
CA GLY A 28 3.16 21.64 -13.06
C GLY A 28 2.07 21.64 -14.14
N PHE A 29 0.81 21.74 -13.70
CA PHE A 29 -0.36 21.71 -14.57
C PHE A 29 -0.69 23.09 -15.15
N TYR A 30 -0.97 23.14 -16.45
CA TYR A 30 -1.36 24.32 -17.20
C TYR A 30 -2.55 23.99 -18.11
N ASP A 31 -3.48 24.96 -18.28
CA ASP A 31 -4.67 24.72 -19.09
C ASP A 31 -4.39 24.82 -20.59
N ALA A 32 -3.43 25.67 -21.00
CA ALA A 32 -3.11 25.94 -22.41
C ALA A 32 -1.60 26.13 -22.62
N SER A 33 -1.17 25.96 -23.87
CA SER A 33 0.18 26.27 -24.35
C SER A 33 0.58 27.72 -24.04
N PHE A 34 1.86 27.95 -23.72
CA PHE A 34 2.39 29.24 -23.38
C PHE A 34 3.88 29.35 -23.75
N GLU A 35 4.41 30.56 -23.73
CA GLU A 35 5.82 30.85 -24.00
C GLU A 35 6.65 30.70 -22.72
N LEU A 36 7.73 29.90 -22.78
CA LEU A 36 8.65 29.65 -21.67
C LEU A 36 10.03 30.25 -21.96
N ALA A 37 10.49 31.17 -21.12
CA ALA A 37 11.83 31.71 -21.19
C ALA A 37 12.78 31.03 -20.21
N LEU A 38 14.02 30.76 -20.67
CA LEU A 38 15.13 30.28 -19.87
C LEU A 38 16.16 31.39 -19.66
N GLN A 39 16.73 31.50 -18.49
CA GLN A 39 17.72 32.51 -18.16
C GLN A 39 18.89 31.93 -17.35
N CYS A 40 20.10 32.41 -17.64
CA CYS A 40 21.30 32.20 -16.83
C CYS A 40 22.18 33.45 -16.87
N ASN A 41 23.36 33.41 -16.25
CA ASN A 41 24.35 34.49 -16.41
C ASN A 41 24.77 34.64 -17.89
N ALA A 42 24.77 35.87 -18.39
CA ALA A 42 25.07 36.19 -19.79
C ALA A 42 26.47 35.73 -20.30
N ALA A 43 27.38 35.35 -19.42
CA ALA A 43 28.68 34.78 -19.78
C ALA A 43 28.60 33.30 -20.28
N TYR A 44 27.43 32.68 -20.20
CA TYR A 44 27.25 31.25 -20.52
C TYR A 44 26.12 31.06 -21.53
N GLN A 45 26.19 29.96 -22.28
CA GLN A 45 25.14 29.49 -23.17
C GLN A 45 24.22 28.52 -22.41
N ILE A 46 22.91 28.58 -22.65
CA ILE A 46 21.99 27.55 -22.16
C ILE A 46 21.84 26.47 -23.23
N ARG A 47 22.04 25.22 -22.81
CA ARG A 47 21.68 24.06 -23.64
C ARG A 47 20.63 23.24 -22.93
N TYR A 48 19.73 22.62 -23.71
CA TYR A 48 18.60 21.88 -23.15
C TYR A 48 18.30 20.59 -23.90
N THR A 49 17.55 19.70 -23.24
CA THR A 49 17.00 18.45 -23.78
C THR A 49 15.52 18.36 -23.43
N ILE A 50 14.77 17.58 -24.24
CA ILE A 50 13.35 17.31 -24.05
C ILE A 50 13.03 15.81 -23.90
N ASN A 51 14.05 14.96 -23.76
CA ASN A 51 13.94 13.50 -23.72
C ASN A 51 14.43 12.88 -22.40
N GLY A 52 14.52 13.69 -21.35
CA GLY A 52 14.98 13.25 -20.03
C GLY A 52 16.50 13.11 -19.89
N ASN A 53 17.28 13.09 -20.95
CA ASN A 53 18.74 12.99 -20.88
C ASN A 53 19.39 14.26 -20.32
N THR A 54 20.53 14.11 -19.69
CA THR A 54 21.33 15.23 -19.21
C THR A 54 21.83 16.07 -20.39
N PRO A 55 21.66 17.42 -20.41
CA PRO A 55 22.20 18.28 -21.45
C PRO A 55 23.73 18.18 -21.55
N THR A 56 24.26 18.17 -22.77
CA THR A 56 25.69 18.15 -23.10
C THR A 56 26.05 19.33 -23.98
N GLY A 57 27.35 19.55 -24.24
CA GLY A 57 27.82 20.57 -25.17
C GLY A 57 27.29 20.40 -26.63
N ALA A 58 26.75 19.22 -26.97
CA ALA A 58 26.11 18.93 -28.25
C ALA A 58 24.57 19.08 -28.23
N SER A 59 23.96 19.31 -27.08
CA SER A 59 22.51 19.46 -26.96
C SER A 59 22.03 20.78 -27.58
N ALA A 60 20.72 20.89 -27.82
CA ALA A 60 20.11 22.07 -28.45
C ALA A 60 20.49 23.37 -27.70
N LEU A 61 20.87 24.39 -28.47
CA LEU A 61 21.18 25.72 -27.94
C LEU A 61 19.86 26.49 -27.73
N TYR A 62 19.69 27.10 -26.56
CA TYR A 62 18.56 27.99 -26.31
C TYR A 62 18.87 29.37 -26.88
N GLU A 63 18.13 29.79 -27.92
CA GLU A 63 18.31 31.06 -28.62
C GLU A 63 17.13 32.04 -28.42
N ALA A 64 15.94 31.49 -28.18
CA ALA A 64 14.70 32.25 -27.99
C ALA A 64 13.72 31.53 -27.07
N PRO A 65 12.71 32.20 -26.49
CA PRO A 65 11.67 31.55 -25.72
C PRO A 65 11.01 30.39 -26.48
N LEU A 66 10.72 29.32 -25.75
CA LEU A 66 10.13 28.11 -26.28
C LEU A 66 8.60 28.19 -26.16
N TRP A 67 7.90 27.94 -27.26
CA TRP A 67 6.46 27.76 -27.22
C TRP A 67 6.16 26.31 -26.80
N LEU A 68 5.51 26.14 -25.65
CA LEU A 68 5.21 24.80 -25.09
C LEU A 68 3.99 24.22 -25.81
N ASP A 69 4.24 23.37 -26.83
CA ASP A 69 3.24 22.67 -27.61
C ASP A 69 3.69 21.21 -27.90
N GLU A 70 2.96 20.51 -28.77
CA GLU A 70 3.23 19.11 -29.12
C GLU A 70 4.62 18.91 -29.77
N ASP A 71 5.20 19.92 -30.41
CA ASP A 71 6.54 19.83 -31.01
C ASP A 71 7.65 19.65 -29.95
N LEU A 72 7.38 20.04 -28.71
CA LEU A 72 8.27 19.89 -27.55
C LEU A 72 7.97 18.63 -26.71
N TYR A 73 7.04 17.79 -27.11
CA TYR A 73 6.88 16.49 -26.47
C TYR A 73 8.15 15.65 -26.55
N SER A 74 8.35 14.84 -25.53
CA SER A 74 9.43 13.86 -25.55
C SER A 74 9.31 13.01 -26.81
N LYS A 75 10.42 12.88 -27.55
CA LYS A 75 10.54 12.01 -28.73
C LYS A 75 11.36 10.76 -28.39
N SER A 76 11.32 10.34 -27.13
CA SER A 76 12.20 9.28 -26.62
C SER A 76 11.73 7.87 -26.95
N ASP A 77 10.49 7.64 -27.33
CA ASP A 77 9.89 6.33 -27.66
C ASP A 77 10.26 5.20 -26.67
N ILE A 78 10.47 5.57 -25.38
CA ILE A 78 10.88 4.61 -24.34
C ILE A 78 9.79 3.58 -24.07
N TYR A 79 8.55 3.88 -24.42
CA TYR A 79 7.42 2.94 -24.32
C TYR A 79 7.57 1.71 -25.23
N THR A 80 8.41 1.80 -26.29
CA THR A 80 8.70 0.68 -27.19
C THR A 80 9.84 -0.21 -26.71
N ILE A 81 10.62 0.24 -25.72
CA ILE A 81 11.74 -0.52 -25.17
C ILE A 81 11.20 -1.70 -24.37
N GLN A 82 11.75 -2.88 -24.67
CA GLN A 82 11.38 -4.11 -23.97
C GLN A 82 11.85 -4.09 -22.51
N THR A 83 10.91 -3.83 -21.60
CA THR A 83 11.17 -3.76 -20.16
C THR A 83 10.82 -5.04 -19.40
N ALA A 84 10.26 -6.05 -20.08
CA ALA A 84 9.93 -7.36 -19.53
C ALA A 84 10.38 -8.47 -20.48
N CYS A 85 10.28 -9.74 -20.10
CA CYS A 85 10.45 -10.85 -21.05
C CYS A 85 9.32 -10.83 -22.10
N ASP A 86 9.53 -11.52 -23.23
CA ASP A 86 8.60 -11.50 -24.37
C ASP A 86 7.16 -11.82 -24.00
N GLU A 87 6.95 -12.77 -23.10
CA GLU A 87 5.61 -13.21 -22.66
C GLU A 87 4.86 -12.16 -21.81
N LEU A 88 5.57 -11.23 -21.19
CA LEU A 88 5.03 -10.24 -20.27
C LEU A 88 5.06 -8.82 -20.84
N PHE A 89 5.79 -8.62 -21.93
CA PHE A 89 5.95 -7.29 -22.53
C PHE A 89 4.72 -6.93 -23.36
N PHE A 90 4.17 -5.75 -23.09
CA PHE A 90 3.15 -5.12 -23.89
C PHE A 90 3.70 -3.81 -24.47
N ALA A 91 3.68 -3.67 -25.79
CA ALA A 91 4.05 -2.45 -26.50
C ALA A 91 2.77 -1.75 -26.96
N PRO A 92 2.42 -0.58 -26.41
CA PRO A 92 1.28 0.20 -26.89
C PRO A 92 1.58 0.83 -28.26
N GLU A 93 0.54 1.23 -28.99
CA GLU A 93 0.71 1.96 -30.27
C GLU A 93 1.20 3.40 -30.04
N SER A 94 0.78 4.01 -28.94
CA SER A 94 1.16 5.35 -28.51
C SER A 94 0.98 5.50 -27.00
N VAL A 95 1.54 6.55 -26.43
CA VAL A 95 1.36 6.92 -25.02
C VAL A 95 1.12 8.41 -24.90
N GLN A 96 0.48 8.82 -23.81
CA GLN A 96 0.36 10.22 -23.44
C GLN A 96 1.75 10.80 -23.11
N HIS A 97 1.99 12.06 -23.49
CA HIS A 97 3.24 12.77 -23.23
C HIS A 97 3.01 14.05 -22.45
N CYS A 98 4.00 14.43 -21.64
CA CYS A 98 4.15 15.79 -21.11
C CYS A 98 5.44 16.42 -21.64
N ILE A 99 5.60 17.73 -21.46
CA ILE A 99 6.83 18.41 -21.86
C ILE A 99 7.79 18.38 -20.66
N THR A 100 8.92 17.69 -20.80
CA THR A 100 9.98 17.66 -19.79
C THR A 100 11.22 18.32 -20.33
N LEU A 101 11.61 19.45 -19.71
CA LEU A 101 12.79 20.22 -20.08
C LEU A 101 13.88 20.05 -19.02
N ARG A 102 15.09 19.68 -19.49
CA ARG A 102 16.31 19.70 -18.70
C ARG A 102 17.29 20.69 -19.31
N ALA A 103 17.77 21.64 -18.54
CA ALA A 103 18.63 22.72 -19.04
C ALA A 103 19.81 22.96 -18.11
N ALA A 104 20.96 23.31 -18.71
CA ALA A 104 22.17 23.66 -17.95
C ALA A 104 22.94 24.79 -18.67
N ALA A 105 23.78 25.49 -17.90
CA ALA A 105 24.69 26.52 -18.40
C ALA A 105 26.02 25.90 -18.88
N PHE A 106 26.53 26.35 -20.03
CA PHE A 106 27.76 25.86 -20.66
C PHE A 106 28.71 27.03 -20.96
N ASP A 107 30.01 26.81 -20.81
CA ASP A 107 31.05 27.73 -21.25
C ASP A 107 31.25 27.67 -22.78
N GLU A 108 32.13 28.54 -23.32
CA GLU A 108 32.44 28.58 -24.74
C GLU A 108 33.14 27.31 -25.25
N ALA A 109 33.76 26.54 -24.36
CA ALA A 109 34.40 25.25 -24.68
C ALA A 109 33.40 24.09 -24.68
N GLY A 110 32.14 24.32 -24.32
CA GLY A 110 31.07 23.31 -24.24
C GLY A 110 31.09 22.48 -22.98
N ASN A 111 31.77 22.94 -21.92
CA ASN A 111 31.72 22.29 -20.61
C ASN A 111 30.53 22.79 -19.82
N CYS A 112 29.81 21.87 -19.15
CA CYS A 112 28.74 22.22 -18.24
C CYS A 112 29.32 22.90 -16.99
N VAL A 113 28.85 24.10 -16.67
CA VAL A 113 29.38 24.94 -15.55
C VAL A 113 28.40 25.15 -14.41
N GLY A 114 27.20 24.58 -14.49
CA GLY A 114 26.18 24.69 -13.46
C GLY A 114 25.36 23.40 -13.30
N PRO A 115 24.50 23.34 -12.28
CA PRO A 115 23.62 22.21 -12.10
C PRO A 115 22.57 22.13 -13.22
N VAL A 116 22.13 20.91 -13.54
CA VAL A 116 21.00 20.70 -14.44
C VAL A 116 19.72 21.09 -13.72
N ALA A 117 18.96 22.01 -14.30
CA ALA A 117 17.62 22.37 -13.86
C ALA A 117 16.59 21.57 -14.68
N THR A 118 15.59 20.99 -14.02
CA THR A 118 14.56 20.17 -14.65
C THR A 118 13.18 20.72 -14.31
N GLN A 119 12.28 20.76 -15.30
CA GLN A 119 10.88 21.14 -15.13
C GLN A 119 10.01 20.33 -16.09
N SER A 120 8.89 19.80 -15.59
CA SER A 120 7.90 19.08 -16.38
C SER A 120 6.57 19.84 -16.40
N TYR A 121 5.95 19.94 -17.59
CA TYR A 121 4.73 20.71 -17.83
C TYR A 121 3.64 19.81 -18.37
N PHE A 122 2.50 19.77 -17.67
CA PHE A 122 1.32 18.97 -17.98
C PHE A 122 0.25 19.90 -18.53
N ILE A 123 0.11 19.95 -19.86
CA ILE A 123 -0.76 20.92 -20.55
C ILE A 123 -2.06 20.24 -20.93
N ARG A 124 -3.17 20.62 -20.26
CA ARG A 124 -4.48 19.97 -20.44
C ARG A 124 -5.04 20.12 -21.86
N SER A 125 -4.86 21.29 -22.49
CA SER A 125 -5.30 21.47 -23.89
C SER A 125 -4.60 20.58 -24.91
N LEU A 126 -3.46 19.99 -24.53
CA LEU A 126 -2.70 19.02 -25.32
C LEU A 126 -3.00 17.55 -24.90
N GLY A 127 -4.05 17.32 -24.13
CA GLY A 127 -4.48 15.98 -23.70
C GLY A 127 -3.73 15.43 -22.48
N CYS A 128 -2.90 16.21 -21.80
CA CYS A 128 -2.21 15.78 -20.60
C CYS A 128 -3.05 16.08 -19.36
N ASP A 129 -4.04 15.22 -19.09
CA ASP A 129 -4.88 15.27 -17.89
C ASP A 129 -4.69 13.99 -17.07
N THR A 130 -4.67 14.12 -15.75
CA THR A 130 -4.50 13.01 -14.79
C THR A 130 -5.75 12.77 -13.94
N HIS A 131 -6.88 13.30 -14.40
CA HIS A 131 -8.21 13.12 -13.79
C HIS A 131 -8.23 13.40 -12.27
N GLY A 132 -7.44 14.41 -11.84
CA GLY A 132 -7.35 14.81 -10.43
C GLY A 132 -6.36 14.03 -9.59
N LEU A 133 -5.60 13.08 -10.15
CA LEU A 133 -4.49 12.43 -9.45
C LEU A 133 -3.23 13.32 -9.45
N PRO A 134 -2.43 13.29 -8.37
CA PRO A 134 -1.12 13.92 -8.37
C PRO A 134 -0.18 13.21 -9.35
N VAL A 135 0.86 13.92 -9.78
CA VAL A 135 1.85 13.37 -10.70
C VAL A 135 3.22 13.29 -10.04
N MET A 136 3.91 12.18 -10.26
CA MET A 136 5.35 12.09 -10.12
C MET A 136 5.99 12.05 -11.51
N ALA A 137 6.92 12.95 -11.79
CA ALA A 137 7.74 12.92 -13.00
C ALA A 137 9.18 12.57 -12.65
N ILE A 138 9.70 11.54 -13.31
CA ILE A 138 11.09 11.09 -13.17
C ILE A 138 11.82 11.37 -14.47
N SER A 139 12.94 12.11 -14.37
CA SER A 139 13.83 12.40 -15.47
C SER A 139 15.21 11.82 -15.21
N ALA A 140 15.72 11.04 -16.16
CA ALA A 140 17.02 10.38 -16.07
C ALA A 140 17.63 10.17 -17.47
N ASP A 141 18.94 9.97 -17.53
CA ASP A 141 19.58 9.52 -18.74
C ASP A 141 19.03 8.15 -19.16
N SER A 142 18.57 8.03 -20.40
CA SER A 142 17.92 6.82 -20.90
C SER A 142 18.80 5.58 -20.73
N LEU A 143 20.11 5.69 -20.88
CA LEU A 143 21.04 4.58 -20.63
C LEU A 143 21.03 4.10 -19.19
N ALA A 144 20.85 5.00 -18.20
CA ALA A 144 20.75 4.60 -16.79
C ALA A 144 19.54 3.70 -16.51
N LEU A 145 18.47 3.85 -17.30
CA LEU A 145 17.24 3.10 -17.13
C LEU A 145 17.12 1.89 -18.07
N PHE A 146 17.60 1.99 -19.33
CA PHE A 146 17.24 1.07 -20.40
C PHE A 146 18.44 0.43 -21.12
N ASP A 147 19.68 0.76 -20.80
CA ASP A 147 20.85 0.12 -21.38
C ASP A 147 20.90 -1.39 -21.06
N TYR A 148 21.36 -2.20 -22.00
CA TYR A 148 21.40 -3.66 -21.85
C TYR A 148 22.28 -4.13 -20.69
N GLU A 149 23.43 -3.49 -20.44
CA GLU A 149 24.36 -3.90 -19.39
C GLU A 149 23.99 -3.28 -18.04
N THR A 150 23.58 -2.02 -18.01
CA THR A 150 23.47 -1.21 -16.79
C THR A 150 22.08 -0.67 -16.51
N GLY A 151 21.14 -0.73 -17.44
CA GLY A 151 19.79 -0.24 -17.28
C GLY A 151 19.00 -1.05 -16.25
N ILE A 152 18.32 -0.37 -15.35
CA ILE A 152 17.60 -1.02 -14.23
C ILE A 152 16.18 -1.46 -14.59
N LEU A 153 15.62 -1.02 -15.71
CA LEU A 153 14.24 -1.31 -16.10
C LEU A 153 14.11 -2.38 -17.18
N VAL A 154 15.20 -2.97 -17.64
CA VAL A 154 15.24 -3.98 -18.71
C VAL A 154 15.64 -5.36 -18.17
N PRO A 155 15.36 -6.45 -18.91
CA PRO A 155 15.91 -7.77 -18.61
C PRO A 155 17.44 -7.75 -18.54
N GLY A 156 18.08 -7.21 -19.58
CA GLY A 156 19.51 -6.95 -19.67
C GLY A 156 20.40 -8.17 -19.56
N VAL A 157 21.68 -7.94 -19.24
CA VAL A 157 22.75 -8.96 -19.25
C VAL A 157 22.55 -10.06 -18.19
N PHE A 158 21.82 -9.75 -17.10
CA PHE A 158 21.57 -10.71 -16.00
C PHE A 158 20.31 -11.56 -16.20
N PHE A 159 19.64 -11.45 -17.35
CA PHE A 159 18.41 -12.20 -17.59
C PHE A 159 18.68 -13.62 -18.07
N ASP A 160 18.08 -14.59 -17.39
CA ASP A 160 18.06 -15.99 -17.77
C ASP A 160 16.61 -16.41 -18.10
N PRO A 161 16.30 -16.72 -19.36
CA PRO A 161 14.95 -17.17 -19.76
C PRO A 161 14.48 -18.44 -19.07
N SER A 162 15.40 -19.27 -18.55
CA SER A 162 15.04 -20.49 -17.80
C SER A 162 14.64 -20.20 -16.35
N ASN A 163 14.92 -19.01 -15.83
CA ASN A 163 14.60 -18.56 -14.48
C ASN A 163 14.10 -17.11 -14.44
N ILE A 164 12.96 -16.85 -15.02
CA ILE A 164 12.37 -15.51 -15.13
C ILE A 164 11.97 -14.87 -13.78
N ASN A 165 11.90 -15.66 -12.70
CA ASN A 165 11.44 -15.22 -11.37
C ASN A 165 12.55 -14.69 -10.46
N GLY A 166 13.78 -14.62 -10.90
CA GLY A 166 14.89 -14.20 -10.03
C GLY A 166 16.07 -13.59 -10.78
N THR A 167 15.97 -13.47 -12.10
CA THR A 167 17.06 -13.00 -12.96
C THR A 167 16.66 -11.77 -13.76
N GLY A 168 17.65 -11.01 -14.21
CA GLY A 168 17.52 -9.76 -14.95
C GLY A 168 18.10 -8.57 -14.21
N ASN A 169 18.41 -7.50 -14.94
CA ASN A 169 18.92 -6.25 -14.38
C ASN A 169 17.97 -5.68 -13.33
N PHE A 170 16.68 -5.80 -13.56
CA PHE A 170 15.64 -5.32 -12.63
C PHE A 170 15.56 -6.12 -11.30
N TYR A 171 16.25 -7.26 -11.16
CA TYR A 171 16.37 -7.98 -9.91
C TYR A 171 17.63 -7.63 -9.12
N GLN A 172 18.56 -6.89 -9.72
CA GLN A 172 19.78 -6.50 -9.05
C GLN A 172 19.50 -5.54 -7.89
N ASN A 173 20.33 -5.61 -6.86
CA ASN A 173 20.19 -4.87 -5.63
C ASN A 173 21.51 -4.15 -5.31
N GLY A 174 21.52 -3.37 -4.22
CA GLY A 174 22.71 -2.65 -3.77
C GLY A 174 22.79 -1.21 -4.30
N ARG A 175 23.79 -0.50 -3.84
CA ARG A 175 24.02 0.91 -4.18
C ARG A 175 24.45 1.08 -5.64
N GLU A 176 25.16 0.13 -6.18
CA GLU A 176 25.65 0.08 -7.55
C GLU A 176 24.51 -0.01 -8.57
N TRP A 177 23.33 -0.45 -8.15
CA TRP A 177 22.10 -0.48 -8.95
C TRP A 177 21.14 0.67 -8.67
N GLU A 178 21.57 1.68 -7.92
CA GLU A 178 20.83 2.93 -7.73
C GLU A 178 21.21 3.92 -8.84
N ARG A 179 20.21 4.47 -9.52
CA ARG A 179 20.39 5.43 -10.60
C ARG A 179 20.02 6.83 -10.15
N LEU A 180 20.87 7.79 -10.48
CA LEU A 180 20.59 9.20 -10.26
C LEU A 180 19.45 9.64 -11.18
N VAL A 181 18.42 10.22 -10.60
CA VAL A 181 17.25 10.77 -11.31
C VAL A 181 16.90 12.14 -10.75
N ASN A 182 16.16 12.94 -11.54
CA ASN A 182 15.41 14.07 -11.01
C ASN A 182 13.98 13.60 -10.71
N VAL A 183 13.46 13.92 -9.53
CA VAL A 183 12.10 13.61 -9.10
C VAL A 183 11.36 14.92 -8.91
N GLU A 184 10.25 15.06 -9.60
CA GLU A 184 9.27 16.12 -9.42
C GLU A 184 7.96 15.48 -8.95
N PHE A 185 7.28 16.12 -8.03
CA PHE A 185 5.93 15.75 -7.62
C PHE A 185 5.05 16.98 -7.63
N TYR A 186 3.84 16.86 -8.16
CA TYR A 186 2.90 17.95 -8.29
C TYR A 186 1.50 17.54 -7.83
N GLU A 187 0.94 18.37 -6.94
CA GLU A 187 -0.49 18.28 -6.61
C GLU A 187 -1.34 18.86 -7.76
N PRO A 188 -2.47 18.22 -8.09
CA PRO A 188 -3.26 18.60 -9.27
C PRO A 188 -3.90 19.98 -9.18
N ASN A 189 -4.08 20.53 -7.97
CA ASN A 189 -4.88 21.74 -7.74
C ASN A 189 -4.06 23.03 -7.62
N ASP A 190 -2.82 22.95 -7.13
CA ASP A 190 -2.02 24.14 -6.80
C ASP A 190 -0.55 24.02 -7.23
N ASN A 191 -0.18 22.94 -7.91
CA ASN A 191 1.19 22.62 -8.31
C ASN A 191 2.19 22.58 -7.14
N SER A 192 1.72 22.51 -5.90
CA SER A 192 2.60 22.29 -4.76
C SER A 192 3.27 20.92 -4.84
N GLY A 193 4.48 20.80 -4.32
CA GLY A 193 5.18 19.53 -4.37
C GLY A 193 6.67 19.65 -4.16
N ILE A 194 7.43 18.79 -4.82
CA ILE A 194 8.89 18.76 -4.75
C ILE A 194 9.51 18.77 -6.15
N ASN A 195 10.74 19.29 -6.21
CA ASN A 195 11.66 19.09 -7.33
C ASN A 195 13.08 18.93 -6.77
N GLN A 196 13.64 17.74 -6.91
CA GLN A 196 14.98 17.43 -6.40
C GLN A 196 15.59 16.19 -7.05
N GLN A 197 16.91 16.09 -6.97
CA GLN A 197 17.61 14.86 -7.32
C GLN A 197 17.39 13.77 -6.26
N ALA A 198 17.38 12.50 -6.71
CA ALA A 198 17.15 11.32 -5.89
C ALA A 198 17.82 10.09 -6.51
N GLY A 199 17.95 9.03 -5.74
CA GLY A 199 18.28 7.70 -6.25
C GLY A 199 17.02 6.92 -6.61
N LEU A 200 17.04 6.17 -7.70
CA LEU A 200 15.97 5.28 -8.14
C LEU A 200 16.48 3.84 -8.20
N ARG A 201 15.70 2.90 -7.64
CA ARG A 201 15.89 1.45 -7.82
C ARG A 201 14.57 0.76 -8.12
N THR A 202 14.62 -0.39 -8.76
CA THR A 202 13.48 -1.32 -8.78
C THR A 202 13.20 -1.86 -7.38
N HIS A 203 11.94 -2.19 -7.10
CA HIS A 203 11.48 -2.64 -5.79
C HIS A 203 10.36 -3.69 -5.91
N GLY A 204 10.26 -4.57 -4.90
CA GLY A 204 9.25 -5.61 -4.82
C GLY A 204 9.79 -7.00 -5.20
N GLY A 205 8.91 -7.96 -5.29
CA GLY A 205 9.16 -9.34 -5.71
C GLY A 205 8.92 -9.52 -7.21
N THR A 206 7.86 -10.26 -7.54
CA THR A 206 7.47 -10.60 -8.92
C THR A 206 7.09 -9.41 -9.78
N CYS A 207 6.64 -8.29 -9.19
CA CYS A 207 6.33 -7.07 -9.94
C CYS A 207 7.55 -6.47 -10.67
N ARG A 208 8.79 -6.77 -10.25
CA ARG A 208 10.00 -6.28 -10.93
C ARG A 208 10.18 -6.80 -12.36
N ARG A 209 9.66 -7.98 -12.68
CA ARG A 209 9.75 -8.57 -14.03
C ARG A 209 8.63 -8.12 -14.98
N GLN A 210 7.60 -7.46 -14.47
CA GLN A 210 6.46 -6.98 -15.26
C GLN A 210 6.85 -5.75 -16.10
N THR A 211 6.05 -5.41 -17.11
CA THR A 211 6.23 -4.16 -17.87
C THR A 211 6.09 -2.95 -16.94
N GLN A 212 5.07 -2.93 -16.09
CA GLN A 212 4.90 -1.93 -15.03
C GLN A 212 5.57 -2.42 -13.74
N LYS A 213 6.76 -1.89 -13.42
CA LYS A 213 7.60 -2.35 -12.31
C LYS A 213 7.36 -1.58 -11.03
N GLY A 214 7.49 -2.27 -9.89
CA GLY A 214 7.67 -1.59 -8.61
C GLY A 214 9.02 -0.88 -8.54
N MET A 215 9.03 0.31 -7.97
CA MET A 215 10.22 1.15 -7.85
C MET A 215 10.30 1.81 -6.48
N LYS A 216 11.48 2.29 -6.11
CA LYS A 216 11.72 3.02 -4.87
C LYS A 216 12.65 4.20 -5.13
N ILE A 217 12.29 5.37 -4.58
CA ILE A 217 13.11 6.58 -4.63
C ILE A 217 13.76 6.84 -3.25
N TYR A 218 14.99 7.38 -3.29
CA TYR A 218 15.81 7.64 -2.11
C TYR A 218 16.29 9.10 -2.10
N ALA A 219 15.97 9.85 -1.05
CA ALA A 219 16.58 11.14 -0.79
C ALA A 219 17.91 10.92 -0.05
N ARG A 220 19.01 11.43 -0.62
CA ARG A 220 20.34 11.29 -0.05
C ARG A 220 21.12 12.61 -0.14
N GLU A 221 21.99 12.84 0.84
CA GLU A 221 22.84 14.05 0.88
C GLU A 221 23.69 14.23 -0.37
N GLU A 222 24.22 13.13 -0.91
CA GLU A 222 25.01 13.12 -2.14
C GLU A 222 24.24 13.58 -3.38
N TYR A 223 22.88 13.49 -3.35
CA TYR A 223 21.97 14.04 -4.36
C TYR A 223 21.44 15.44 -3.98
N GLY A 224 21.93 16.02 -2.89
CA GLY A 224 21.64 17.38 -2.43
C GLY A 224 20.67 17.47 -1.25
N LYS A 225 19.56 16.77 -1.24
CA LYS A 225 18.58 16.80 -0.14
C LYS A 225 18.46 15.42 0.53
N LYS A 226 18.57 15.39 1.86
CA LYS A 226 18.51 14.14 2.66
C LYS A 226 17.11 13.56 2.79
N ARG A 227 16.06 14.33 2.53
CA ARG A 227 14.66 13.95 2.71
C ARG A 227 13.79 14.60 1.64
N PHE A 228 12.72 13.90 1.28
CA PHE A 228 11.59 14.47 0.54
C PHE A 228 10.72 15.23 1.54
N LYS A 229 10.51 16.54 1.35
CA LYS A 229 9.72 17.38 2.24
C LYS A 229 8.44 17.83 1.53
N HIS A 230 7.37 17.10 1.76
CA HIS A 230 6.02 17.38 1.26
C HIS A 230 5.01 16.52 2.02
N LYS A 231 3.78 17.00 2.14
CA LYS A 231 2.68 16.19 2.69
C LYS A 231 2.12 15.27 1.62
N PHE A 232 2.78 14.14 1.40
CA PHE A 232 2.34 13.16 0.40
C PHE A 232 1.05 12.45 0.80
N PHE A 233 0.81 12.23 2.08
CA PHE A 233 -0.32 11.44 2.60
C PHE A 233 -1.14 12.28 3.58
N GLU A 234 -2.44 12.41 3.31
CA GLU A 234 -3.36 13.11 4.20
C GLU A 234 -3.67 12.32 5.48
N SER A 235 -3.56 10.98 5.42
CA SER A 235 -3.88 10.07 6.53
C SER A 235 -2.90 10.14 7.70
N ILE A 236 -1.68 10.67 7.50
CA ILE A 236 -0.65 10.76 8.54
C ILE A 236 -0.12 12.20 8.67
N PRO A 237 0.37 12.61 9.85
CA PRO A 237 0.90 13.96 10.06
C PRO A 237 2.24 14.22 9.36
N ASN A 238 2.97 13.19 8.95
CA ASN A 238 4.34 13.27 8.44
C ASN A 238 4.43 14.07 7.15
N VAL A 239 5.47 14.89 7.05
CA VAL A 239 5.77 15.76 5.89
C VAL A 239 7.21 15.60 5.41
N SER A 240 7.92 14.57 5.86
CA SER A 240 9.35 14.41 5.59
C SER A 240 9.70 12.92 5.53
N PHE A 241 10.23 12.46 4.38
CA PHE A 241 10.45 11.04 4.11
C PHE A 241 11.87 10.81 3.58
N LYS A 242 12.51 9.75 4.05
CA LYS A 242 13.85 9.33 3.61
C LYS A 242 13.80 8.65 2.24
N HIS A 243 12.76 7.90 2.02
CA HIS A 243 12.47 7.17 0.78
C HIS A 243 10.97 6.90 0.67
N LEU A 244 10.53 6.60 -0.54
CA LEU A 244 9.14 6.25 -0.83
C LEU A 244 9.11 5.11 -1.85
N VAL A 245 8.12 4.25 -1.76
CA VAL A 245 7.86 3.15 -2.69
C VAL A 245 6.80 3.57 -3.70
N MET A 246 6.99 3.20 -4.95
CA MET A 246 6.02 3.30 -6.03
C MET A 246 5.59 1.89 -6.41
N LYS A 247 4.41 1.48 -5.92
CA LYS A 247 3.83 0.17 -6.21
C LYS A 247 2.99 0.26 -7.49
N PRO A 248 3.16 -0.65 -8.48
CA PRO A 248 2.37 -0.63 -9.70
C PRO A 248 0.88 -0.90 -9.43
N PHE A 249 0.00 -0.31 -10.24
CA PHE A 249 -1.45 -0.44 -10.11
C PHE A 249 -1.94 -1.86 -10.38
N SER A 250 -1.44 -2.47 -11.45
CA SER A 250 -1.86 -3.82 -11.84
C SER A 250 -0.69 -4.60 -12.44
N TYR A 251 -0.78 -5.93 -12.39
CA TYR A 251 0.15 -6.83 -13.06
C TYR A 251 -0.54 -8.18 -13.34
N GLN A 252 0.14 -9.07 -14.03
CA GLN A 252 -0.39 -10.27 -14.69
C GLN A 252 -1.48 -11.06 -13.94
N TRP A 253 -1.49 -11.06 -12.60
CA TRP A 253 -2.44 -11.85 -11.78
C TRP A 253 -3.45 -10.99 -11.02
N PHE A 254 -3.28 -9.68 -10.96
CA PHE A 254 -4.08 -8.76 -10.15
C PHE A 254 -4.47 -7.54 -10.95
N ASN A 255 -5.70 -7.55 -11.47
CA ASN A 255 -6.21 -6.49 -12.35
C ASN A 255 -7.06 -5.44 -11.60
N TYR A 256 -7.26 -5.62 -10.30
CA TYR A 256 -8.15 -4.74 -9.54
C TYR A 256 -7.51 -3.42 -9.16
N GLY A 257 -6.28 -3.45 -8.67
CA GLY A 257 -5.46 -2.28 -8.33
C GLY A 257 -5.89 -1.48 -7.09
N ILE A 258 -6.99 -1.83 -6.43
CA ILE A 258 -7.57 -1.07 -5.31
C ILE A 258 -7.54 -1.81 -3.97
N GLN A 259 -7.27 -3.12 -3.95
CA GLN A 259 -7.37 -3.95 -2.73
C GLN A 259 -6.45 -3.46 -1.62
N ASP A 260 -5.18 -3.22 -1.96
CA ASP A 260 -4.16 -2.80 -1.00
C ASP A 260 -4.51 -1.47 -0.30
N ASP A 261 -5.11 -0.52 -1.04
CA ASP A 261 -5.60 0.74 -0.47
C ASP A 261 -6.78 0.51 0.49
N ILE A 262 -7.73 -0.36 0.13
CA ILE A 262 -8.87 -0.73 0.99
C ILE A 262 -8.36 -1.40 2.27
N CYS A 263 -7.43 -2.36 2.16
CA CYS A 263 -6.86 -3.05 3.31
C CYS A 263 -6.11 -2.10 4.25
N ASN A 264 -5.32 -1.15 3.73
CA ASN A 264 -4.65 -0.13 4.54
C ASN A 264 -5.63 0.78 5.27
N ARG A 265 -6.74 1.18 4.64
CA ARG A 265 -7.81 1.94 5.29
C ARG A 265 -8.50 1.16 6.41
N MET A 266 -8.69 -0.14 6.23
CA MET A 266 -9.20 -1.01 7.29
C MET A 266 -8.22 -1.12 8.46
N ALA A 267 -6.92 -1.31 8.18
CA ALA A 267 -5.86 -1.41 9.16
C ALA A 267 -5.75 -0.15 10.04
N ALA A 268 -5.94 1.04 9.47
CA ALA A 268 -5.81 2.33 10.16
C ALA A 268 -6.77 2.51 11.37
N HIS A 269 -7.76 1.65 11.54
CA HIS A 269 -8.72 1.67 12.64
C HIS A 269 -8.48 0.57 13.70
N LEU A 270 -7.37 -0.13 13.60
CA LEU A 270 -6.99 -1.24 14.47
C LEU A 270 -5.74 -0.90 15.28
N ASP A 271 -5.44 -1.69 16.30
CA ASP A 271 -4.19 -1.59 17.07
C ASP A 271 -3.03 -2.28 16.33
N VAL A 272 -2.84 -1.92 15.08
CA VAL A 272 -1.77 -2.40 14.22
C VAL A 272 -1.22 -1.26 13.40
N GLU A 273 0.11 -1.20 13.27
CA GLU A 273 0.72 -0.22 12.37
C GLU A 273 0.41 -0.55 10.91
N SER A 274 0.22 0.48 10.09
CA SER A 274 0.00 0.31 8.65
C SER A 274 0.70 1.40 7.85
N VAL A 275 1.03 1.08 6.59
CA VAL A 275 1.73 2.02 5.71
C VAL A 275 0.75 2.97 5.03
N ALA A 276 1.04 4.26 5.03
CA ALA A 276 0.28 5.21 4.25
C ALA A 276 0.46 4.97 2.75
N SER A 277 -0.63 5.14 2.01
CA SER A 277 -0.71 4.87 0.57
C SER A 277 -1.56 5.93 -0.13
N ARG A 278 -1.19 6.27 -1.37
CA ARG A 278 -1.92 7.22 -2.21
C ARG A 278 -1.74 6.92 -3.69
N PRO A 279 -2.80 6.88 -4.52
CA PRO A 279 -2.66 6.75 -5.96
C PRO A 279 -2.08 8.02 -6.58
N MET A 280 -1.26 7.85 -7.61
CA MET A 280 -0.66 8.92 -8.42
C MET A 280 -0.42 8.43 -9.84
N VAL A 281 -0.20 9.36 -10.76
CA VAL A 281 0.28 9.05 -12.11
C VAL A 281 1.80 9.22 -12.17
N LEU A 282 2.48 8.27 -12.79
CA LEU A 282 3.91 8.36 -13.03
C LEU A 282 4.19 8.73 -14.49
N PHE A 283 5.14 9.65 -14.69
CA PHE A 283 5.79 9.91 -15.98
C PHE A 283 7.28 9.63 -15.88
N ILE A 284 7.86 9.02 -16.92
CA ILE A 284 9.30 8.80 -17.03
C ILE A 284 9.78 9.47 -18.32
N ASN A 285 10.74 10.39 -18.20
CA ASN A 285 11.30 11.14 -19.33
C ASN A 285 10.24 11.81 -20.24
N GLY A 286 9.14 12.25 -19.64
CA GLY A 286 8.03 12.89 -20.33
C GLY A 286 6.98 11.94 -20.91
N GLU A 287 7.15 10.62 -20.82
CA GLU A 287 6.17 9.63 -21.25
C GLU A 287 5.35 9.11 -20.09
N TYR A 288 4.05 8.93 -20.32
CA TYR A 288 3.12 8.33 -19.36
C TYR A 288 3.55 6.92 -18.98
N TRP A 289 3.64 6.67 -17.66
CA TRP A 289 4.09 5.37 -17.12
C TRP A 289 3.06 4.70 -16.22
N GLY A 290 1.81 5.18 -16.22
CA GLY A 290 0.65 4.55 -15.58
C GLY A 290 0.36 5.01 -14.16
N ILE A 291 -0.68 4.39 -13.61
CA ILE A 291 -1.09 4.59 -12.21
C ILE A 291 -0.15 3.83 -11.28
N TYR A 292 0.32 4.50 -10.25
CA TYR A 292 1.10 3.91 -9.16
C TYR A 292 0.51 4.29 -7.82
N TYR A 293 0.72 3.46 -6.82
CA TYR A 293 0.52 3.85 -5.43
C TYR A 293 1.85 4.28 -4.82
N LEU A 294 1.92 5.55 -4.43
CA LEU A 294 3.00 6.06 -3.60
C LEU A 294 2.77 5.54 -2.18
N LYS A 295 3.78 4.92 -1.57
CA LYS A 295 3.65 4.25 -0.27
C LYS A 295 4.86 4.51 0.60
N GLU A 296 4.66 4.48 1.92
CA GLU A 296 5.74 4.28 2.87
C GLU A 296 6.33 2.87 2.74
N LYS A 297 7.51 2.67 3.28
CA LYS A 297 8.13 1.34 3.41
C LYS A 297 8.30 1.02 4.89
N PRO A 298 7.77 -0.11 5.38
CA PRO A 298 7.90 -0.50 6.79
C PRO A 298 9.33 -0.97 7.10
N ASP A 299 10.22 -0.03 7.44
CA ASP A 299 11.60 -0.25 7.89
C ASP A 299 11.94 0.73 9.04
N ALA A 300 13.19 0.79 9.52
CA ALA A 300 13.57 1.66 10.63
C ALA A 300 13.23 3.15 10.36
N HIS A 301 13.36 3.61 9.11
CA HIS A 301 13.02 5.01 8.78
C HIS A 301 11.53 5.31 8.88
N TYR A 302 10.67 4.33 8.58
CA TYR A 302 9.24 4.44 8.84
C TYR A 302 8.97 4.62 10.34
N LEU A 303 9.61 3.79 11.17
CA LEU A 303 9.46 3.87 12.64
C LEU A 303 10.00 5.19 13.19
N GLU A 304 11.18 5.64 12.71
CA GLU A 304 11.74 6.94 13.02
C GLU A 304 10.78 8.09 12.70
N ASP A 305 10.14 8.03 11.51
CA ASP A 305 9.21 9.06 11.05
C ASP A 305 7.89 9.06 11.84
N HIS A 306 7.43 7.89 12.33
CA HIS A 306 6.15 7.75 13.06
C HIS A 306 6.32 7.93 14.57
N PHE A 307 7.40 7.44 15.16
CA PHE A 307 7.61 7.44 16.62
C PHE A 307 8.62 8.50 17.09
N GLY A 308 9.43 9.04 16.19
CA GLY A 308 10.12 10.33 16.35
C GLY A 308 11.14 10.42 17.46
N ASN A 309 11.92 9.37 17.76
CA ASN A 309 12.90 9.39 18.83
C ASN A 309 14.31 9.12 18.29
N GLU A 310 15.20 10.16 18.33
CA GLU A 310 16.58 10.05 17.80
C GLU A 310 17.45 9.03 18.55
N ASP A 311 17.08 8.68 19.79
CA ASP A 311 17.82 7.77 20.67
C ASP A 311 17.17 6.36 20.74
N THR A 312 16.15 6.06 19.94
CA THR A 312 15.46 4.76 19.94
C THR A 312 16.14 3.76 19.02
N ASP A 313 16.43 2.58 19.52
CA ASP A 313 16.85 1.44 18.70
C ASP A 313 15.62 0.80 18.03
N TYR A 314 15.70 0.63 16.71
CA TYR A 314 14.64 0.05 15.90
C TYR A 314 15.05 -1.32 15.38
N ASN A 315 14.40 -2.37 15.87
CA ASN A 315 14.56 -3.72 15.35
C ASN A 315 13.38 -4.04 14.44
N VAL A 316 13.65 -4.36 13.18
CA VAL A 316 12.64 -4.68 12.18
C VAL A 316 12.98 -6.00 11.52
N VAL A 317 12.07 -6.96 11.59
CA VAL A 317 12.22 -8.26 10.97
C VAL A 317 11.12 -8.52 9.94
N SER A 318 11.49 -9.28 8.94
CA SER A 318 10.59 -9.76 7.89
C SER A 318 10.53 -11.28 7.98
N ASN A 319 9.34 -11.82 7.79
CA ASN A 319 8.94 -13.21 7.93
C ASN A 319 9.26 -13.88 9.28
N TRP A 320 8.71 -15.08 9.47
CA TRP A 320 8.77 -15.84 10.73
C TRP A 320 10.12 -16.52 11.00
N TYR A 321 11.07 -16.41 10.07
CA TYR A 321 12.45 -16.87 10.25
C TYR A 321 13.34 -15.78 10.85
N GLY A 322 12.83 -14.54 11.00
CA GLY A 322 13.55 -13.40 11.55
C GLY A 322 14.57 -12.83 10.57
N TYR A 323 14.23 -12.75 9.26
CA TYR A 323 15.10 -12.06 8.31
C TYR A 323 15.19 -10.59 8.66
N LEU A 324 16.40 -10.15 8.92
CA LEU A 324 16.70 -8.81 9.35
C LEU A 324 16.39 -7.80 8.25
N VAL A 325 15.61 -6.78 8.59
CA VAL A 325 15.39 -5.60 7.77
C VAL A 325 16.25 -4.44 8.25
N ASP A 326 16.21 -4.16 9.56
CA ASP A 326 17.02 -3.16 10.24
C ASP A 326 17.23 -3.56 11.72
N GLY A 327 18.30 -3.09 12.35
CA GLY A 327 18.61 -3.33 13.77
C GLY A 327 19.15 -4.73 14.05
N ASP A 328 18.56 -5.45 15.01
CA ASP A 328 18.93 -6.80 15.45
C ASP A 328 17.73 -7.74 15.49
N ALA A 329 17.84 -8.91 14.85
CA ALA A 329 16.82 -9.95 14.84
C ALA A 329 16.97 -11.00 15.96
N THR A 330 18.02 -10.94 16.77
CA THR A 330 18.38 -11.98 17.75
C THR A 330 17.22 -12.24 18.72
N GLY A 331 16.64 -11.19 19.29
CA GLY A 331 15.53 -11.30 20.24
C GLY A 331 14.30 -11.98 19.64
N PHE A 332 13.97 -11.67 18.38
CA PHE A 332 12.87 -12.35 17.67
C PHE A 332 13.15 -13.83 17.42
N ILE A 333 14.35 -14.16 16.97
CA ILE A 333 14.75 -15.56 16.68
C ILE A 333 14.74 -16.39 17.96
N GLU A 334 15.23 -15.84 19.08
CA GLU A 334 15.23 -16.51 20.39
C GLU A 334 13.81 -16.68 20.93
N MET A 335 12.95 -15.69 20.80
CA MET A 335 11.53 -15.79 21.13
C MET A 335 10.88 -16.92 20.35
N MET A 336 11.03 -16.97 19.02
CA MET A 336 10.41 -18.02 18.19
C MET A 336 10.97 -19.42 18.49
N ARG A 337 12.25 -19.52 18.89
CA ARG A 337 12.82 -20.79 19.34
C ARG A 337 12.18 -21.22 20.66
N TRP A 338 12.09 -20.32 21.63
CA TRP A 338 11.45 -20.59 22.90
C TRP A 338 9.97 -20.98 22.75
N VAL A 339 9.20 -20.25 21.90
CA VAL A 339 7.79 -20.58 21.60
C VAL A 339 7.63 -21.99 21.05
N ASN A 340 8.57 -22.46 20.23
CA ASN A 340 8.53 -23.83 19.69
C ASN A 340 8.65 -24.92 20.77
N GLU A 341 9.29 -24.61 21.91
CA GLU A 341 9.59 -25.55 22.98
C GLU A 341 8.66 -25.39 24.20
N CYS A 342 8.01 -24.24 24.35
CA CYS A 342 7.18 -23.93 25.51
C CYS A 342 5.77 -24.55 25.42
N ASP A 343 5.11 -24.61 26.61
CA ASP A 343 3.69 -24.97 26.77
C ASP A 343 2.90 -23.74 27.22
N LEU A 344 2.31 -23.00 26.25
CA LEU A 344 1.57 -21.78 26.53
C LEU A 344 0.25 -22.00 27.28
N THR A 345 -0.18 -23.25 27.52
CA THR A 345 -1.31 -23.53 28.43
C THR A 345 -0.97 -23.23 29.88
N GLN A 346 0.32 -23.17 30.22
CA GLN A 346 0.81 -22.85 31.55
C GLN A 346 0.80 -21.32 31.77
N GLU A 347 0.16 -20.87 32.86
CA GLU A 347 -0.01 -19.46 33.19
C GLU A 347 1.32 -18.68 33.20
N GLU A 348 2.37 -19.25 33.78
CA GLU A 348 3.70 -18.62 33.84
C GLU A 348 4.33 -18.42 32.46
N GLN A 349 4.17 -19.39 31.55
CA GLN A 349 4.71 -19.30 30.19
C GLN A 349 3.87 -18.36 29.31
N TYR A 350 2.56 -18.33 29.51
CA TYR A 350 1.69 -17.34 28.87
C TYR A 350 1.98 -15.93 29.35
N ALA A 351 2.20 -15.72 30.64
CA ALA A 351 2.64 -14.42 31.17
C ALA A 351 3.93 -13.95 30.52
N ARG A 352 4.90 -14.86 30.34
CA ARG A 352 6.19 -14.57 29.71
C ARG A 352 6.05 -14.15 28.23
N ILE A 353 5.21 -14.82 27.43
CA ILE A 353 4.98 -14.37 26.03
C ILE A 353 4.31 -13.01 25.98
N ASN A 354 3.41 -12.68 26.91
CA ASN A 354 2.81 -11.36 27.03
C ASN A 354 3.81 -10.23 27.37
N GLU A 355 4.99 -10.57 27.91
CA GLU A 355 6.09 -9.61 28.09
C GLU A 355 6.88 -9.39 26.80
N MET A 356 6.93 -10.40 25.91
CA MET A 356 7.70 -10.36 24.66
C MET A 356 6.94 -9.74 23.48
N ILE A 357 5.63 -9.95 23.40
CA ILE A 357 4.79 -9.45 22.31
C ILE A 357 3.66 -8.56 22.82
N ASP A 358 3.23 -7.63 22.00
CA ASP A 358 1.96 -6.93 22.21
C ASP A 358 0.81 -7.79 21.69
N VAL A 359 0.16 -8.49 22.60
CA VAL A 359 -0.91 -9.44 22.27
C VAL A 359 -2.12 -8.74 21.62
N SER A 360 -2.42 -7.48 21.98
CA SER A 360 -3.54 -6.74 21.38
C SER A 360 -3.23 -6.40 19.92
N SER A 361 -2.04 -5.88 19.64
CA SER A 361 -1.56 -5.65 18.27
C SER A 361 -1.53 -6.94 17.45
N PHE A 362 -1.07 -8.04 18.04
CA PHE A 362 -1.03 -9.35 17.38
C PHE A 362 -2.44 -9.85 17.02
N ILE A 363 -3.40 -9.72 17.93
CA ILE A 363 -4.79 -10.12 17.69
C ILE A 363 -5.41 -9.28 16.56
N ASP A 364 -5.26 -7.96 16.60
CA ASP A 364 -5.80 -7.07 15.57
C ASP A 364 -5.17 -7.34 14.19
N TYR A 365 -3.86 -7.59 14.15
CA TYR A 365 -3.15 -8.01 12.93
C TYR A 365 -3.73 -9.31 12.35
N TYR A 366 -3.89 -10.35 13.17
CA TYR A 366 -4.46 -11.62 12.72
C TYR A 366 -5.93 -11.50 12.32
N CYS A 367 -6.75 -10.75 13.09
CA CYS A 367 -8.14 -10.51 12.71
C CYS A 367 -8.25 -9.84 11.34
N LEU A 368 -7.38 -8.86 11.04
CA LEU A 368 -7.36 -8.20 9.74
C LEU A 368 -6.96 -9.18 8.63
N GLU A 369 -5.82 -9.85 8.75
CA GLU A 369 -5.28 -10.77 7.73
C GLU A 369 -6.24 -11.91 7.42
N LEU A 370 -6.86 -12.48 8.46
CA LEU A 370 -7.89 -13.51 8.32
C LEU A 370 -9.15 -12.95 7.64
N PHE A 371 -9.59 -11.74 8.00
CA PHE A 371 -10.78 -11.14 7.40
C PHE A 371 -10.60 -10.83 5.93
N ILE A 372 -9.49 -10.20 5.55
CA ILE A 372 -9.22 -9.83 4.16
C ILE A 372 -8.86 -11.03 3.29
N ALA A 373 -8.65 -12.21 3.87
CA ALA A 373 -8.21 -13.45 3.20
C ALA A 373 -6.98 -13.20 2.32
N ASN A 374 -5.93 -12.62 2.91
CA ASN A 374 -4.68 -12.37 2.21
C ASN A 374 -4.03 -13.69 1.79
N ASN A 375 -3.98 -13.93 0.47
CA ASN A 375 -3.51 -15.20 -0.09
C ASN A 375 -1.99 -15.27 -0.21
N ASP A 376 -1.29 -14.19 0.16
CA ASP A 376 0.17 -14.11 0.21
C ASP A 376 0.71 -14.12 1.66
N TRP A 377 -0.13 -14.48 2.62
CA TRP A 377 0.12 -14.54 4.06
C TRP A 377 -0.32 -15.92 4.61
N PRO A 378 0.30 -16.48 5.68
CA PRO A 378 1.26 -15.90 6.61
C PRO A 378 2.75 -16.11 6.29
N ALA A 379 3.13 -16.97 5.36
CA ALA A 379 4.54 -17.26 5.10
C ALA A 379 5.30 -16.10 4.45
N ASN A 380 4.59 -15.23 3.74
CA ASN A 380 5.09 -13.99 3.16
C ASN A 380 4.40 -12.77 3.79
N ASN A 381 4.77 -11.56 3.39
CA ASN A 381 4.16 -10.28 3.76
C ASN A 381 4.00 -10.05 5.28
N MET A 382 4.78 -10.75 6.11
CA MET A 382 4.86 -10.51 7.54
C MET A 382 5.98 -9.52 7.85
N ARG A 383 5.65 -8.50 8.65
CA ARG A 383 6.58 -7.54 9.20
C ARG A 383 6.26 -7.28 10.66
N CYS A 384 7.29 -7.33 11.51
CA CYS A 384 7.14 -6.87 12.89
C CYS A 384 8.36 -6.05 13.32
N TYR A 385 8.18 -5.31 14.39
CA TYR A 385 9.16 -4.40 14.91
C TYR A 385 9.19 -4.41 16.45
N GLN A 386 10.29 -3.93 16.97
CA GLN A 386 10.50 -3.68 18.40
C GLN A 386 11.20 -2.33 18.56
N LEU A 387 10.73 -1.53 19.49
CA LEU A 387 11.36 -0.27 19.88
C LEU A 387 12.13 -0.51 21.17
N ASP A 388 13.44 -0.21 21.19
CA ASP A 388 14.35 -0.52 22.29
C ASP A 388 14.21 -2.00 22.74
N ASP A 389 14.09 -2.28 24.03
CA ASP A 389 13.80 -3.60 24.61
C ASP A 389 12.30 -3.84 24.85
N GLY A 390 11.43 -3.11 24.13
CA GLY A 390 9.98 -3.22 24.26
C GLY A 390 9.39 -4.50 23.66
N LYS A 391 8.08 -4.52 23.50
CA LYS A 391 7.37 -5.68 22.94
C LYS A 391 7.41 -5.67 21.41
N TRP A 392 7.44 -6.84 20.80
CA TRP A 392 7.25 -7.01 19.36
C TRP A 392 5.81 -6.67 18.99
N ARG A 393 5.66 -5.83 17.93
CA ARG A 393 4.38 -5.40 17.32
C ARG A 393 4.41 -5.66 15.82
N TRP A 394 3.24 -5.74 15.20
CA TRP A 394 3.10 -6.06 13.77
C TRP A 394 2.77 -4.83 12.94
N ILE A 395 3.23 -4.84 11.68
CA ILE A 395 2.93 -3.81 10.69
C ILE A 395 2.17 -4.49 9.54
N PHE A 396 0.98 -4.01 9.25
CA PHE A 396 0.26 -4.41 8.06
C PHE A 396 0.83 -3.71 6.82
N PHE A 397 1.11 -4.45 5.78
CA PHE A 397 1.48 -3.94 4.46
C PHE A 397 1.20 -5.02 3.42
N ASP A 398 1.00 -4.60 2.13
CA ASP A 398 0.92 -5.49 0.98
C ASP A 398 -0.32 -6.41 0.95
N GLY A 399 -1.51 -5.79 0.86
CA GLY A 399 -2.81 -6.47 0.74
C GLY A 399 -3.30 -6.61 -0.71
N ASP A 400 -2.42 -6.71 -1.71
CA ASP A 400 -2.81 -6.76 -3.14
C ASP A 400 -3.38 -8.13 -3.57
N ASP A 401 -3.05 -9.23 -2.88
CA ASP A 401 -3.67 -10.56 -3.07
C ASP A 401 -4.77 -10.86 -2.03
N ALA A 402 -5.45 -9.82 -1.56
CA ALA A 402 -6.56 -9.92 -0.61
C ALA A 402 -7.91 -9.59 -1.26
N LEU A 403 -9.01 -9.75 -0.52
CA LEU A 403 -10.37 -9.31 -0.87
C LEU A 403 -10.96 -9.93 -2.17
N ALA A 404 -10.46 -11.06 -2.62
CA ALA A 404 -10.89 -11.66 -3.89
C ALA A 404 -11.32 -13.13 -3.78
N LYS A 405 -10.63 -13.93 -3.01
CA LYS A 405 -10.78 -15.40 -2.99
C LYS A 405 -11.65 -15.84 -1.80
N MET A 406 -12.97 -15.92 -1.99
CA MET A 406 -13.91 -16.32 -0.93
C MET A 406 -13.68 -17.76 -0.43
N ASP A 407 -13.29 -18.66 -1.33
CA ASP A 407 -13.11 -20.09 -1.03
C ASP A 407 -11.75 -20.38 -0.37
N PHE A 408 -10.85 -19.41 -0.32
CA PHE A 408 -9.56 -19.60 0.34
C PHE A 408 -9.73 -19.69 1.85
N ASP A 409 -9.37 -20.87 2.42
CA ASP A 409 -9.42 -21.09 3.85
C ASP A 409 -8.17 -20.54 4.54
N VAL A 410 -8.19 -19.24 4.76
CA VAL A 410 -7.10 -18.51 5.41
C VAL A 410 -6.92 -18.94 6.87
N LEU A 411 -7.98 -19.39 7.57
CA LEU A 411 -7.88 -19.84 8.96
C LEU A 411 -7.18 -21.20 9.03
N GLU A 412 -7.53 -22.14 8.15
CA GLU A 412 -6.79 -23.40 8.00
C GLU A 412 -5.32 -23.14 7.67
N ASN A 413 -5.03 -22.26 6.72
CA ASN A 413 -3.66 -21.88 6.38
C ASN A 413 -2.90 -21.27 7.56
N ALA A 414 -3.52 -20.38 8.34
CA ALA A 414 -2.90 -19.72 9.49
C ALA A 414 -2.69 -20.64 10.70
N THR A 415 -3.35 -21.80 10.73
CA THR A 415 -3.29 -22.78 11.84
C THR A 415 -2.68 -24.11 11.44
N SER A 416 -2.25 -24.29 10.20
CA SER A 416 -1.67 -25.56 9.73
C SER A 416 -0.36 -25.90 10.46
N THR A 417 -0.20 -27.18 10.79
CA THR A 417 1.03 -27.74 11.36
C THR A 417 1.99 -28.27 10.30
N ILE A 418 1.56 -28.31 9.05
CA ILE A 418 2.31 -28.84 7.93
C ILE A 418 2.51 -27.76 6.87
N ASN A 419 3.47 -27.98 6.00
CA ASN A 419 3.64 -27.14 4.82
C ASN A 419 2.58 -27.52 3.77
N LEU A 420 1.59 -26.63 3.59
CA LEU A 420 0.55 -26.77 2.56
C LEU A 420 0.99 -26.19 1.19
N GLY A 421 2.23 -25.73 1.09
CA GLY A 421 2.70 -24.92 -0.04
C GLY A 421 2.49 -23.43 0.22
N TRP A 422 2.63 -22.62 -0.84
CA TRP A 422 2.39 -21.17 -0.72
C TRP A 422 0.91 -20.88 -0.38
N PRO A 423 0.61 -20.03 0.60
CA PRO A 423 1.48 -19.14 1.39
C PRO A 423 1.78 -19.68 2.81
N THR A 424 1.80 -20.96 3.05
CA THR A 424 1.85 -21.55 4.39
C THR A 424 3.07 -22.45 4.57
N ASP A 425 3.76 -22.30 5.70
CA ASP A 425 4.68 -23.28 6.25
C ASP A 425 4.48 -23.42 7.78
N ALA A 426 4.94 -24.53 8.35
CA ALA A 426 4.72 -24.85 9.77
C ALA A 426 5.34 -23.83 10.74
N ARG A 427 6.36 -23.04 10.32
CA ARG A 427 6.97 -22.01 11.13
C ARG A 427 6.16 -20.70 11.09
N SER A 428 5.58 -20.37 9.95
CA SER A 428 4.77 -19.17 9.79
C SER A 428 3.49 -19.16 10.62
N THR A 429 3.02 -20.35 11.00
CA THR A 429 1.81 -20.54 11.81
C THR A 429 2.10 -20.80 13.29
N LEU A 430 3.38 -21.02 13.66
CA LEU A 430 3.78 -21.53 14.97
C LEU A 430 3.28 -20.66 16.13
N LEU A 431 3.54 -19.35 16.09
CA LEU A 431 3.19 -18.47 17.20
C LEU A 431 1.68 -18.42 17.42
N PHE A 432 0.90 -18.28 16.35
CA PHE A 432 -0.56 -18.22 16.45
C PHE A 432 -1.16 -19.53 16.98
N ARG A 433 -0.71 -20.67 16.44
CA ARG A 433 -1.16 -22.00 16.92
C ARG A 433 -0.87 -22.21 18.41
N LYS A 434 0.35 -21.86 18.85
CA LYS A 434 0.76 -21.99 20.24
C LYS A 434 -0.04 -21.07 21.16
N LEU A 435 -0.35 -19.86 20.72
CA LEU A 435 -1.20 -18.93 21.48
C LEU A 435 -2.64 -19.46 21.58
N LEU A 436 -3.19 -20.05 20.51
CA LEU A 436 -4.54 -20.66 20.53
C LEU A 436 -4.67 -21.86 21.47
N GLU A 437 -3.57 -22.54 21.86
CA GLU A 437 -3.58 -23.56 22.90
C GLU A 437 -3.96 -22.97 24.29
N ASN A 438 -3.76 -21.66 24.50
CA ASN A 438 -4.11 -20.96 25.74
C ASN A 438 -5.55 -20.45 25.68
N LYS A 439 -6.37 -20.86 26.66
CA LYS A 439 -7.79 -20.47 26.68
C LYS A 439 -8.00 -18.96 26.78
N GLU A 440 -7.21 -18.25 27.60
CA GLU A 440 -7.33 -16.80 27.75
C GLU A 440 -7.06 -16.08 26.42
N PHE A 441 -6.01 -16.48 25.69
CA PHE A 441 -5.74 -15.93 24.37
C PHE A 441 -6.86 -16.25 23.39
N GLY A 442 -7.33 -17.49 23.34
CA GLY A 442 -8.43 -17.91 22.46
C GLY A 442 -9.70 -17.09 22.69
N ASP A 443 -10.07 -16.91 23.94
CA ASP A 443 -11.25 -16.09 24.33
C ASP A 443 -11.07 -14.61 23.94
N ARG A 444 -9.89 -14.02 24.17
CA ARG A 444 -9.58 -12.64 23.77
C ARG A 444 -9.63 -12.46 22.25
N PHE A 445 -9.03 -13.40 21.51
CA PHE A 445 -9.04 -13.39 20.05
C PHE A 445 -10.47 -13.47 19.51
N LEU A 446 -11.27 -14.43 19.96
CA LEU A 446 -12.66 -14.58 19.53
C LEU A 446 -13.52 -13.37 19.88
N LEU A 447 -13.39 -12.84 21.10
CA LEU A 447 -14.13 -11.66 21.53
C LEU A 447 -13.78 -10.45 20.64
N ARG A 448 -12.50 -10.22 20.38
CA ARG A 448 -12.06 -9.11 19.54
C ARG A 448 -12.50 -9.28 18.09
N PHE A 449 -12.38 -10.49 17.53
CA PHE A 449 -12.83 -10.74 16.17
C PHE A 449 -14.35 -10.53 16.03
N LYS A 450 -15.15 -11.03 16.99
CA LYS A 450 -16.59 -10.77 17.04
C LYS A 450 -16.89 -9.27 17.06
N GLU A 451 -16.20 -8.50 17.90
CA GLU A 451 -16.34 -7.04 17.96
C GLU A 451 -16.07 -6.41 16.57
N LEU A 452 -14.98 -6.79 15.91
CA LEU A 452 -14.61 -6.27 14.60
C LEU A 452 -15.62 -6.65 13.50
N LEU A 453 -16.10 -7.90 13.51
CA LEU A 453 -17.12 -8.39 12.56
C LEU A 453 -18.47 -7.66 12.70
N THR A 454 -18.76 -7.09 13.88
CA THR A 454 -19.99 -6.32 14.13
C THR A 454 -19.78 -4.80 14.09
N SER A 455 -18.57 -4.34 13.87
CA SER A 455 -18.22 -2.91 13.84
C SER A 455 -17.43 -2.54 12.59
N GLN A 456 -16.09 -2.63 12.65
CA GLN A 456 -15.17 -2.13 11.63
C GLN A 456 -15.17 -2.94 10.32
N PHE A 457 -15.49 -4.24 10.38
CA PHE A 457 -15.49 -5.12 9.22
C PHE A 457 -16.85 -5.27 8.54
N THR A 458 -17.88 -4.58 9.03
CA THR A 458 -19.20 -4.62 8.41
C THR A 458 -19.17 -4.02 7.00
N TYR A 459 -20.03 -4.53 6.12
CA TYR A 459 -20.14 -3.99 4.76
C TYR A 459 -20.48 -2.50 4.74
N ALA A 460 -21.26 -2.02 5.71
CA ALA A 460 -21.60 -0.60 5.83
C ALA A 460 -20.37 0.30 6.08
N VAL A 461 -19.35 -0.22 6.76
CA VAL A 461 -18.08 0.48 7.01
C VAL A 461 -17.11 0.31 5.85
N THR A 462 -16.99 -0.89 5.28
CA THR A 462 -15.99 -1.20 4.25
C THR A 462 -16.39 -0.77 2.84
N LYS A 463 -17.70 -0.68 2.55
CA LYS A 463 -18.21 -0.23 1.24
C LYS A 463 -17.73 1.18 0.84
N PRO A 464 -17.78 2.21 1.73
CA PRO A 464 -17.19 3.51 1.43
C PRO A 464 -15.71 3.44 1.03
N TYR A 465 -14.90 2.58 1.66
CA TYR A 465 -13.48 2.42 1.27
C TYR A 465 -13.34 1.91 -0.16
N PHE A 466 -14.18 0.94 -0.54
CA PHE A 466 -14.23 0.43 -1.92
C PHE A 466 -14.66 1.53 -2.91
N ASP A 467 -15.75 2.25 -2.61
CA ASP A 467 -16.29 3.29 -3.50
C ASP A 467 -15.27 4.42 -3.72
N ASP A 468 -14.65 4.89 -2.65
CA ASP A 468 -13.63 5.95 -2.71
C ASP A 468 -12.40 5.49 -3.48
N ALA A 469 -11.87 4.29 -3.19
CA ALA A 469 -10.70 3.76 -3.87
C ALA A 469 -10.95 3.60 -5.39
N ALA A 470 -12.14 3.08 -5.75
CA ALA A 470 -12.52 2.95 -7.15
C ALA A 470 -12.73 4.31 -7.83
N ALA A 471 -13.39 5.27 -7.17
CA ALA A 471 -13.66 6.60 -7.70
C ALA A 471 -12.38 7.40 -7.98
N LEU A 472 -11.38 7.29 -7.09
CA LEU A 472 -10.11 7.99 -7.21
C LEU A 472 -9.35 7.67 -8.51
N VAL A 473 -9.36 6.41 -8.94
CA VAL A 473 -8.55 5.95 -10.09
C VAL A 473 -9.35 5.77 -11.37
N ARG A 474 -10.68 5.70 -11.30
CA ARG A 474 -11.57 5.36 -12.42
C ARG A 474 -11.31 6.18 -13.69
N GLY A 475 -11.11 7.50 -13.54
CA GLY A 475 -10.86 8.39 -14.67
C GLY A 475 -9.56 8.08 -15.41
N GLU A 476 -8.58 7.54 -14.70
CA GLU A 476 -7.23 7.27 -15.22
C GLU A 476 -7.05 5.83 -15.74
N VAL A 477 -7.96 4.91 -15.41
CA VAL A 477 -7.91 3.51 -15.86
C VAL A 477 -7.81 3.36 -17.39
N PRO A 478 -8.50 4.15 -18.25
CA PRO A 478 -8.32 4.07 -19.70
C PRO A 478 -6.87 4.26 -20.15
N SER A 479 -6.17 5.29 -19.64
CA SER A 479 -4.76 5.55 -19.97
C SER A 479 -3.84 4.43 -19.47
N GLN A 480 -4.13 3.84 -18.31
CA GLN A 480 -3.45 2.65 -17.80
C GLN A 480 -3.61 1.45 -18.75
N CYS A 481 -4.83 1.22 -19.23
CA CYS A 481 -5.12 0.14 -20.20
C CYS A 481 -4.37 0.33 -21.52
N GLU A 482 -4.37 1.55 -22.04
CA GLU A 482 -3.63 1.89 -23.27
C GLU A 482 -2.13 1.66 -23.11
N ARG A 483 -1.56 2.04 -21.95
CA ARG A 483 -0.12 1.93 -21.69
C ARG A 483 0.36 0.50 -21.46
N PHE A 484 -0.41 -0.34 -20.75
CA PHE A 484 0.07 -1.64 -20.27
C PHE A 484 -0.78 -2.84 -20.73
N GLY A 485 -1.91 -2.62 -21.41
CA GLY A 485 -2.84 -3.70 -21.79
C GLY A 485 -3.54 -4.38 -20.62
N LEU A 486 -3.31 -3.90 -19.38
CA LEU A 486 -3.89 -4.43 -18.14
C LEU A 486 -4.31 -3.28 -17.21
N PRO A 487 -5.58 -3.25 -16.75
CA PRO A 487 -6.72 -4.11 -17.18
C PRO A 487 -6.95 -4.03 -18.70
N LEU A 488 -7.75 -4.94 -19.28
CA LEU A 488 -7.97 -4.96 -20.74
C LEU A 488 -8.65 -3.67 -21.24
N ASN A 489 -9.63 -3.17 -20.49
CA ASN A 489 -10.33 -1.89 -20.70
C ASN A 489 -11.09 -1.49 -19.44
N LEU A 490 -11.63 -0.26 -19.40
CA LEU A 490 -12.40 0.25 -18.27
C LEU A 490 -13.59 -0.67 -17.89
N GLY A 491 -14.36 -1.14 -18.88
CA GLY A 491 -15.51 -2.01 -18.59
C GLY A 491 -15.11 -3.35 -17.97
N GLN A 492 -13.98 -3.93 -18.39
CA GLN A 492 -13.45 -5.13 -17.76
C GLN A 492 -12.99 -4.83 -16.33
N TRP A 493 -12.28 -3.74 -16.11
CA TRP A 493 -11.86 -3.34 -14.76
C TRP A 493 -13.07 -3.11 -13.83
N GLU A 494 -14.10 -2.39 -14.30
CA GLU A 494 -15.34 -2.19 -13.53
C GLU A 494 -16.04 -3.51 -13.18
N TYR A 495 -16.02 -4.47 -14.09
CA TYR A 495 -16.54 -5.82 -13.82
C TYR A 495 -15.67 -6.57 -12.81
N ASP A 496 -14.35 -6.53 -12.96
CA ASP A 496 -13.41 -7.26 -12.12
C ASP A 496 -13.46 -6.78 -10.67
N ILE A 497 -13.53 -5.46 -10.42
CA ILE A 497 -13.62 -4.92 -9.06
C ILE A 497 -14.93 -5.29 -8.33
N LEU A 498 -15.98 -5.72 -9.03
CA LEU A 498 -17.20 -6.27 -8.40
C LEU A 498 -16.91 -7.53 -7.58
N THR A 499 -15.81 -8.23 -7.86
CA THR A 499 -15.34 -9.35 -7.03
C THR A 499 -14.98 -8.87 -5.62
N VAL A 500 -14.32 -7.72 -5.51
CA VAL A 500 -13.98 -7.09 -4.23
C VAL A 500 -15.25 -6.63 -3.49
N ASP A 501 -16.19 -5.98 -4.17
CA ASP A 501 -17.48 -5.58 -3.58
C ASP A 501 -18.27 -6.80 -3.06
N LYS A 502 -18.35 -7.86 -3.87
CA LYS A 502 -19.01 -9.10 -3.48
C LYS A 502 -18.33 -9.73 -2.25
N PHE A 503 -17.00 -9.76 -2.24
CA PHE A 503 -16.23 -10.25 -1.10
C PHE A 503 -16.61 -9.50 0.18
N LEU A 504 -16.50 -8.16 0.18
CA LEU A 504 -16.80 -7.33 1.33
C LEU A 504 -18.24 -7.53 1.83
N ARG A 505 -19.20 -7.67 0.90
CA ARG A 505 -20.64 -7.86 1.19
C ARG A 505 -20.92 -9.16 1.93
N THR A 506 -20.21 -10.23 1.61
CA THR A 506 -20.53 -11.58 2.11
C THR A 506 -19.51 -12.08 3.14
N ARG A 507 -18.39 -11.37 3.32
CA ARG A 507 -17.26 -11.87 4.13
C ARG A 507 -17.57 -12.04 5.60
N VAL A 508 -18.40 -11.17 6.19
CA VAL A 508 -18.78 -11.27 7.61
C VAL A 508 -19.43 -12.63 7.90
N GLU A 509 -20.44 -13.00 7.11
CA GLU A 509 -21.13 -14.31 7.28
C GLU A 509 -20.17 -15.47 7.04
N ASN A 510 -19.38 -15.41 5.97
CA ASN A 510 -18.38 -16.44 5.66
C ASN A 510 -17.37 -16.60 6.81
N MET A 511 -16.88 -15.51 7.40
CA MET A 511 -15.93 -15.58 8.52
C MET A 511 -16.57 -16.14 9.79
N ILE A 512 -17.82 -15.79 10.08
CA ILE A 512 -18.58 -16.36 11.21
C ILE A 512 -18.70 -17.88 11.04
N ASP A 513 -19.01 -18.38 9.82
CA ASP A 513 -19.12 -19.81 9.55
C ASP A 513 -17.79 -20.53 9.77
N ARG A 514 -16.67 -19.96 9.29
CA ARG A 514 -15.33 -20.53 9.49
C ARG A 514 -14.91 -20.54 10.96
N LEU A 515 -15.19 -19.49 11.71
CA LEU A 515 -14.92 -19.45 13.15
C LEU A 515 -15.78 -20.47 13.89
N ALA A 516 -17.04 -20.67 13.48
CA ALA A 516 -17.91 -21.70 14.03
C ALA A 516 -17.36 -23.11 13.78
N GLU A 517 -16.95 -23.40 12.56
CA GLU A 517 -16.37 -24.70 12.20
C GLU A 517 -15.07 -25.00 12.97
N PHE A 518 -14.25 -23.98 13.20
CA PHE A 518 -12.95 -24.13 13.84
C PHE A 518 -13.03 -24.18 15.39
N PHE A 519 -13.89 -23.35 16.02
CA PHE A 519 -13.89 -23.15 17.46
C PHE A 519 -15.13 -23.72 18.19
N ALA A 520 -16.27 -23.96 17.50
CA ALA A 520 -17.45 -24.45 18.19
C ALA A 520 -17.28 -25.92 18.60
N THR A 521 -17.63 -26.24 19.83
CA THR A 521 -17.72 -27.61 20.32
C THR A 521 -19.14 -28.15 20.11
N GLU A 522 -19.28 -29.44 19.76
CA GLU A 522 -20.58 -30.05 19.44
C GLU A 522 -21.60 -30.03 20.59
N ASP A 523 -21.17 -29.84 21.83
CA ASP A 523 -21.99 -29.94 23.05
C ASP A 523 -22.37 -28.59 23.70
N ASN A 524 -22.22 -27.45 23.01
CA ASN A 524 -22.49 -26.14 23.63
C ASN A 524 -23.98 -25.95 23.96
N THR A 525 -24.26 -25.76 25.24
CA THR A 525 -25.60 -25.44 25.73
C THR A 525 -25.86 -23.93 25.59
N THR A 526 -26.88 -23.59 24.82
CA THR A 526 -27.33 -22.19 24.68
C THR A 526 -28.77 -22.01 25.15
N ILE A 527 -29.05 -20.91 25.84
CA ILE A 527 -30.40 -20.61 26.32
C ILE A 527 -30.77 -19.13 26.10
N ILE A 528 -32.07 -18.88 25.88
CA ILE A 528 -32.66 -17.55 25.96
C ILE A 528 -32.94 -17.25 27.43
N LYS A 529 -32.20 -16.30 28.02
CA LYS A 529 -32.40 -15.90 29.43
C LYS A 529 -33.53 -14.90 29.61
N VAL A 530 -33.48 -13.82 28.82
CA VAL A 530 -34.42 -12.70 29.02
C VAL A 530 -34.72 -12.03 27.67
N LEU A 531 -35.99 -11.60 27.50
CA LEU A 531 -36.45 -10.67 26.47
C LEU A 531 -37.10 -9.46 27.14
N TYR A 532 -36.65 -8.25 26.79
CA TYR A 532 -37.26 -7.00 27.33
C TYR A 532 -37.02 -5.79 26.38
N PRO A 533 -37.85 -4.75 26.43
CA PRO A 533 -39.14 -4.73 27.08
C PRO A 533 -40.13 -5.68 26.42
N ASN A 534 -41.17 -6.07 27.09
CA ASN A 534 -42.30 -6.81 26.52
C ASN A 534 -43.59 -6.26 27.13
N PRO A 535 -44.37 -5.46 26.43
CA PRO A 535 -44.32 -5.14 25.02
C PRO A 535 -43.10 -4.30 24.58
N VAL A 536 -42.69 -4.55 23.32
CA VAL A 536 -41.60 -3.81 22.63
C VAL A 536 -42.19 -2.61 21.90
N ILE A 537 -41.51 -1.45 21.95
CA ILE A 537 -41.88 -0.27 21.16
C ILE A 537 -40.97 -0.17 19.94
N ASP A 538 -39.67 -0.03 20.13
CA ASP A 538 -38.71 0.16 19.05
C ASP A 538 -37.66 -0.97 18.98
N ASN A 539 -37.13 -1.37 20.13
CA ASN A 539 -36.04 -2.32 20.24
C ASN A 539 -36.34 -3.43 21.25
N LEU A 540 -36.02 -4.66 20.85
CA LEU A 540 -36.06 -5.85 21.70
C LEU A 540 -34.65 -6.17 22.19
N HIS A 541 -34.42 -6.11 23.49
CA HIS A 541 -33.18 -6.59 24.09
C HIS A 541 -33.32 -8.08 24.41
N VAL A 542 -32.33 -8.85 23.95
CA VAL A 542 -32.28 -10.30 24.17
C VAL A 542 -30.99 -10.63 24.92
N ILE A 543 -31.14 -11.33 26.06
CA ILE A 543 -30.01 -11.89 26.79
C ILE A 543 -29.97 -13.41 26.49
N LEU A 544 -28.92 -13.84 25.84
CA LEU A 544 -28.62 -15.26 25.58
C LEU A 544 -27.47 -15.69 26.49
N TRP A 545 -27.49 -16.93 26.93
CA TRP A 545 -26.36 -17.52 27.62
C TRP A 545 -25.83 -18.70 26.86
N SER A 546 -24.51 -18.86 26.83
CA SER A 546 -23.81 -19.98 26.21
C SER A 546 -22.73 -20.50 27.18
N ASP A 547 -22.48 -21.80 27.20
CA ASP A 547 -21.38 -22.40 27.96
C ASP A 547 -20.05 -22.46 27.20
N GLY A 548 -20.01 -21.90 25.99
CA GLY A 548 -18.83 -21.77 25.15
C GLY A 548 -19.07 -20.95 23.90
N PHE A 549 -18.11 -20.94 23.01
CA PHE A 549 -18.24 -20.30 21.70
C PHE A 549 -19.28 -21.06 20.85
N ALA A 550 -20.29 -20.36 20.38
CA ALA A 550 -21.33 -20.93 19.52
C ALA A 550 -21.77 -19.95 18.44
N VAL A 551 -22.25 -20.46 17.33
CA VAL A 551 -22.87 -19.70 16.25
C VAL A 551 -24.27 -20.22 16.01
N SER A 552 -25.25 -19.35 15.93
CA SER A 552 -26.64 -19.73 15.69
C SER A 552 -27.42 -18.60 15.02
N ASP A 553 -28.52 -18.97 14.37
CA ASP A 553 -29.44 -17.99 13.80
C ASP A 553 -30.42 -17.51 14.87
N ILE A 554 -30.61 -16.19 14.93
CA ILE A 554 -31.74 -15.55 15.63
C ILE A 554 -32.75 -15.08 14.60
N GLU A 555 -33.99 -15.48 14.76
CA GLU A 555 -35.06 -15.22 13.79
C GLU A 555 -36.31 -14.70 14.50
N LEU A 556 -37.02 -13.77 13.83
CA LEU A 556 -38.33 -13.32 14.27
C LEU A 556 -39.41 -13.76 13.28
N TYR A 557 -40.51 -14.26 13.80
CA TYR A 557 -41.68 -14.70 13.05
C TYR A 557 -42.93 -13.98 13.50
N ASP A 558 -43.81 -13.60 12.57
CA ASP A 558 -45.16 -13.18 12.87
C ASP A 558 -46.08 -14.38 13.20
N LEU A 559 -47.31 -14.12 13.62
CA LEU A 559 -48.28 -15.17 13.97
C LEU A 559 -48.71 -16.03 12.77
N MET A 560 -48.47 -15.57 11.54
CA MET A 560 -48.75 -16.35 10.32
C MET A 560 -47.57 -17.28 9.96
N GLY A 561 -46.51 -17.31 10.78
CA GLY A 561 -45.29 -18.10 10.54
C GLY A 561 -44.38 -17.49 9.48
N ARG A 562 -44.60 -16.26 9.06
CA ARG A 562 -43.74 -15.57 8.12
C ARG A 562 -42.54 -15.02 8.86
N ARG A 563 -41.32 -15.34 8.40
CA ARG A 563 -40.08 -14.81 8.94
C ARG A 563 -39.93 -13.33 8.54
N VAL A 564 -39.83 -12.46 9.53
CA VAL A 564 -39.67 -11.01 9.36
C VAL A 564 -38.26 -10.52 9.63
N TYR A 565 -37.46 -11.33 10.33
CA TYR A 565 -36.05 -11.05 10.63
C TYR A 565 -35.25 -12.35 10.69
N SER A 566 -33.99 -12.29 10.29
CA SER A 566 -33.01 -13.36 10.47
C SER A 566 -31.61 -12.75 10.50
N GLN A 567 -30.83 -13.16 11.49
CA GLN A 567 -29.41 -12.79 11.60
C GLN A 567 -28.63 -13.95 12.21
N LYS A 568 -27.45 -14.24 11.65
CA LYS A 568 -26.49 -15.14 12.26
C LYS A 568 -25.74 -14.37 13.36
N ILE A 569 -25.63 -14.95 14.54
CA ILE A 569 -24.98 -14.35 15.72
C ILE A 569 -23.90 -15.26 16.27
N VAL A 570 -22.86 -14.64 16.80
CA VAL A 570 -21.77 -15.30 17.53
C VAL A 570 -22.01 -15.12 19.03
N LEU A 571 -21.95 -16.22 19.76
CA LEU A 571 -22.02 -16.25 21.20
C LEU A 571 -20.66 -16.60 21.78
N MET A 572 -20.33 -15.92 22.89
CA MET A 572 -19.19 -16.24 23.73
C MET A 572 -19.69 -16.96 25.00
N GLU A 573 -18.78 -17.62 25.71
CA GLU A 573 -19.10 -18.17 27.04
C GLU A 573 -19.70 -17.09 27.95
N GLY A 574 -20.80 -17.42 28.64
CA GLY A 574 -21.50 -16.52 29.51
C GLY A 574 -22.69 -15.79 28.88
N GLU A 575 -22.99 -14.60 29.35
CA GLU A 575 -24.11 -13.79 28.86
C GLU A 575 -23.76 -12.98 27.63
N ASN A 576 -24.61 -13.09 26.60
CA ASN A 576 -24.52 -12.35 25.34
C ASN A 576 -25.73 -11.42 25.21
N TYR A 577 -25.48 -10.14 24.97
CA TYR A 577 -26.50 -9.10 24.88
C TYR A 577 -26.70 -8.71 23.42
N LEU A 578 -27.98 -8.79 22.97
CA LEU A 578 -28.38 -8.39 21.63
C LEU A 578 -29.42 -7.29 21.72
N ASN A 579 -29.38 -6.37 20.75
CA ASN A 579 -30.39 -5.32 20.60
C ASN A 579 -30.96 -5.43 19.17
N LEU A 580 -32.21 -5.86 19.07
CA LEU A 580 -32.88 -6.09 17.79
C LEU A 580 -33.86 -4.95 17.52
N SER A 581 -33.69 -4.24 16.42
CA SER A 581 -34.67 -3.26 15.97
C SER A 581 -35.96 -3.96 15.51
N CYS A 582 -37.09 -3.51 15.99
CA CYS A 582 -38.41 -4.11 15.73
C CYS A 582 -39.36 -3.12 15.04
N PRO A 583 -39.08 -2.62 13.80
CA PRO A 583 -39.94 -1.67 13.10
C PRO A 583 -41.14 -2.37 12.44
N TYR A 584 -41.77 -3.30 13.18
CA TYR A 584 -42.86 -4.12 12.65
C TYR A 584 -44.20 -3.66 13.25
N ALA A 585 -45.32 -4.04 12.60
CA ALA A 585 -46.65 -3.71 13.05
C ALA A 585 -46.95 -4.28 14.44
N ALA A 586 -47.76 -3.57 15.22
CA ALA A 586 -48.20 -4.06 16.53
C ALA A 586 -48.82 -5.46 16.41
N GLY A 587 -48.39 -6.37 17.29
CA GLY A 587 -48.80 -7.75 17.27
C GLY A 587 -47.96 -8.69 18.12
N ILE A 588 -48.29 -9.97 18.07
CA ILE A 588 -47.50 -11.02 18.72
C ILE A 588 -46.48 -11.59 17.71
N TYR A 589 -45.25 -11.74 18.17
CA TYR A 589 -44.16 -12.30 17.42
C TYR A 589 -43.49 -13.43 18.20
N VAL A 590 -42.77 -14.28 17.45
CA VAL A 590 -42.00 -15.38 18.02
C VAL A 590 -40.54 -15.15 17.67
N LEU A 591 -39.70 -15.04 18.69
CA LEU A 591 -38.26 -15.15 18.55
C LEU A 591 -37.89 -16.63 18.54
N ARG A 592 -37.15 -17.07 17.51
CA ARG A 592 -36.51 -18.38 17.43
C ARG A 592 -35.00 -18.21 17.52
N PHE A 593 -34.39 -19.06 18.35
CA PHE A 593 -32.96 -19.16 18.50
C PHE A 593 -32.56 -20.63 18.54
N GLY A 594 -31.95 -21.12 17.46
CA GLY A 594 -31.74 -22.55 17.24
C GLY A 594 -33.06 -23.33 17.29
N ASN A 595 -33.17 -24.30 18.21
CA ASN A 595 -34.39 -25.09 18.45
C ASN A 595 -35.33 -24.47 19.53
N LYS A 596 -34.99 -23.31 20.07
CA LYS A 596 -35.73 -22.65 21.15
C LYS A 596 -36.58 -21.49 20.63
N THR A 597 -37.73 -21.29 21.22
CA THR A 597 -38.65 -20.21 20.83
C THR A 597 -39.19 -19.48 22.03
N GLN A 598 -39.40 -18.16 21.92
CA GLN A 598 -40.05 -17.34 22.92
C GLN A 598 -40.97 -16.30 22.29
N LYS A 599 -42.18 -16.15 22.81
CA LYS A 599 -43.15 -15.15 22.34
C LYS A 599 -42.90 -13.80 22.99
N PHE A 600 -43.13 -12.73 22.22
CA PHE A 600 -43.15 -11.35 22.71
C PHE A 600 -44.18 -10.52 21.94
N VAL A 601 -44.48 -9.31 22.44
CA VAL A 601 -45.47 -8.41 21.85
C VAL A 601 -44.79 -7.13 21.37
N ILE A 602 -45.11 -6.68 20.17
CA ILE A 602 -44.76 -5.34 19.64
C ILE A 602 -46.01 -4.47 19.80
N GLN A 603 -45.86 -3.26 20.36
CA GLN A 603 -46.94 -2.31 20.63
C GLN A 603 -47.02 -1.19 19.63
#